data_c6ab6a00255aba9552e6a8f9f0df1bea
#
_entry.id   c6ab6a00255aba9552e6a8f9f0df1bea
#
_cell.length_a   1.000
_cell.length_b   1.000
_cell.length_c   1.000
_cell.angle_alpha   90.00
_cell.angle_beta   90.00
_cell.angle_gamma   90.00
#
_symmetry.space_group_name_H-M   'P 1'
#
loop_
_entity.id
_entity.type
_entity.pdbx_description
1 polymer ?
#
loop_
_entity_poly.entity_id
_entity_poly.type
_entity_poly.pdbx_seq_one_letter_code
_entity_poly.pdbx_strand_id
1 'polypeptide(L)'
;MKLEEEKIIKEIPANHLRSLLAIGGKLKLTSKTLKFKPHAFNIGGKELTFNLKAIDEISASHVIGPRSNQIHVKLKGEDFRFVVWATQKNEFVDAVKRQIAQNK
;
A
#
# COMPACT_ATOMS: atom_id res chain seq x y z
N MET A 1 11.12 0.09 -28.87
CA MET A 1 11.04 1.17 -27.96
C MET A 1 10.93 0.67 -26.53
N LYS A 2 11.58 1.31 -25.71
CA LYS A 2 11.70 0.84 -24.37
C LYS A 2 10.75 1.57 -23.46
N LEU A 3 9.98 0.81 -22.75
CA LEU A 3 9.13 1.43 -21.76
C LEU A 3 9.95 1.85 -20.58
N GLU A 4 9.57 2.97 -20.04
CA GLU A 4 10.19 3.45 -18.85
C GLU A 4 9.87 2.51 -17.71
N GLU A 5 10.86 1.90 -17.14
CA GLU A 5 10.65 0.99 -16.03
C GLU A 5 10.47 1.75 -14.74
N GLU A 6 9.53 1.31 -13.94
CA GLU A 6 9.34 1.87 -12.62
C GLU A 6 10.40 1.31 -11.71
N LYS A 7 11.06 2.22 -11.03
CA LYS A 7 12.08 1.82 -10.09
C LYS A 7 11.42 1.38 -8.79
N ILE A 8 11.76 0.20 -8.30
CA ILE A 8 11.23 -0.28 -7.03
C ILE A 8 11.97 0.44 -5.91
N ILE A 9 11.22 1.14 -5.08
CA ILE A 9 11.76 1.90 -3.97
C ILE A 9 11.76 1.07 -2.70
N LYS A 10 10.63 0.38 -2.43
CA LYS A 10 10.48 -0.35 -1.18
C LYS A 10 9.38 -1.37 -1.32
N GLU A 11 9.53 -2.48 -0.61
CA GLU A 11 8.52 -3.54 -0.63
C GLU A 11 8.41 -4.14 0.76
N ILE A 12 7.20 -4.26 1.27
CA ILE A 12 6.97 -4.81 2.61
C ILE A 12 5.81 -5.80 2.59
N PRO A 13 5.82 -6.78 3.50
CA PRO A 13 4.67 -7.66 3.67
C PRO A 13 3.49 -6.87 4.22
N ALA A 14 2.29 -7.24 3.79
CA ALA A 14 1.08 -6.55 4.23
C ALA A 14 -0.12 -7.46 4.05
N ASN A 15 -1.17 -7.21 4.84
CA ASN A 15 -2.45 -7.86 4.66
C ASN A 15 -3.48 -6.80 4.30
N HIS A 16 -4.12 -6.99 3.15
CA HIS A 16 -5.17 -6.07 2.73
C HIS A 16 -6.47 -6.44 3.45
N LEU A 17 -7.03 -5.47 4.16
CA LEU A 17 -8.28 -5.69 4.87
C LEU A 17 -9.46 -5.41 3.95
N ARG A 18 -10.27 -6.44 3.69
CA ARG A 18 -11.47 -6.33 2.89
C ARG A 18 -12.61 -6.86 3.74
N SER A 19 -13.41 -5.94 4.29
CA SER A 19 -14.49 -6.33 5.18
C SER A 19 -13.91 -7.16 6.32
N LEU A 20 -14.31 -8.43 6.45
CA LEU A 20 -13.82 -9.31 7.52
C LEU A 20 -12.60 -10.13 7.12
N LEU A 21 -12.13 -9.96 5.88
CA LEU A 21 -11.02 -10.76 5.37
C LEU A 21 -9.72 -9.98 5.44
N ALA A 22 -8.65 -10.71 5.74
CA ALA A 22 -7.30 -10.16 5.64
C ALA A 22 -6.56 -10.98 4.60
N ILE A 23 -6.22 -10.34 3.49
CA ILE A 23 -5.59 -11.03 2.36
C ILE A 23 -4.10 -10.73 2.38
N GLY A 24 -3.30 -11.76 2.58
CA GLY A 24 -1.85 -11.60 2.66
C GLY A 24 -1.21 -11.31 1.33
N GLY A 25 -0.19 -10.48 1.34
CA GLY A 25 0.55 -10.14 0.14
C GLY A 25 1.66 -9.18 0.45
N LYS A 26 1.98 -8.34 -0.51
CA LYS A 26 3.05 -7.36 -0.37
C LYS A 26 2.62 -6.02 -0.91
N LEU A 27 3.03 -4.95 -0.22
CA LEU A 27 2.92 -3.59 -0.73
C LEU A 27 4.25 -3.24 -1.37
N LYS A 28 4.18 -2.79 -2.62
CA LYS A 28 5.36 -2.41 -3.38
C LYS A 28 5.25 -0.97 -3.82
N LEU A 29 6.22 -0.17 -3.40
CA LEU A 29 6.29 1.23 -3.81
C LEU A 29 7.30 1.36 -4.93
N THR A 30 6.86 1.92 -6.04
CA THR A 30 7.75 2.25 -7.14
C THR A 30 7.82 3.77 -7.29
N SER A 31 8.58 4.22 -8.26
CA SER A 31 8.69 5.65 -8.51
C SER A 31 7.37 6.27 -8.99
N LYS A 32 6.41 5.47 -9.45
CA LYS A 32 5.15 5.99 -10.02
C LYS A 32 3.90 5.41 -9.40
N THR A 33 3.99 4.25 -8.76
CA THR A 33 2.79 3.56 -8.27
C THR A 33 3.03 2.95 -6.90
N LEU A 34 1.92 2.70 -6.23
CA LEU A 34 1.88 1.86 -5.04
C LEU A 34 1.02 0.67 -5.39
N LYS A 35 1.54 -0.54 -5.22
CA LYS A 35 0.82 -1.75 -5.61
C LYS A 35 0.67 -2.69 -4.43
N PHE A 36 -0.47 -3.37 -4.37
CA PHE A 36 -0.64 -4.50 -3.47
C PHE A 36 -0.75 -5.76 -4.30
N LYS A 37 0.11 -6.72 -4.03
CA LYS A 37 0.16 -7.96 -4.77
C LYS A 37 -0.15 -9.12 -3.82
N PRO A 38 -1.31 -9.77 -3.95
CA PRO A 38 -1.66 -10.86 -3.04
C PRO A 38 -0.81 -12.10 -3.33
N HIS A 39 -0.60 -12.91 -2.29
CA HIS A 39 0.15 -14.16 -2.44
C HIS A 39 -0.63 -15.17 -3.26
N ALA A 40 -1.96 -15.15 -3.16
CA ALA A 40 -2.80 -16.09 -3.86
C ALA A 40 -4.01 -15.38 -4.42
N PHE A 41 -4.23 -15.55 -5.73
CA PHE A 41 -5.35 -14.89 -6.39
C PHE A 41 -6.65 -15.67 -6.30
N ASN A 42 -6.53 -16.97 -6.10
CA ASN A 42 -7.71 -17.83 -6.16
C ASN A 42 -8.52 -17.89 -4.87
N ILE A 43 -8.16 -17.08 -3.87
CA ILE A 43 -8.93 -17.00 -2.64
C ILE A 43 -9.46 -15.59 -2.43
N GLY A 44 -9.84 -14.94 -3.52
CA GLY A 44 -10.44 -13.63 -3.46
C GLY A 44 -9.46 -12.47 -3.45
N GLY A 45 -8.17 -12.75 -3.49
CA GLY A 45 -7.17 -11.71 -3.56
C GLY A 45 -7.14 -11.07 -4.93
N LYS A 46 -6.83 -9.78 -4.95
CA LYS A 46 -6.85 -9.02 -6.17
C LYS A 46 -5.69 -8.03 -6.12
N GLU A 47 -4.97 -7.93 -7.22
CA GLU A 47 -3.89 -6.94 -7.30
C GLU A 47 -4.48 -5.54 -7.36
N LEU A 48 -3.93 -4.63 -6.55
CA LEU A 48 -4.35 -3.25 -6.54
C LEU A 48 -3.19 -2.38 -7.00
N THR A 49 -3.48 -1.44 -7.87
CA THR A 49 -2.48 -0.50 -8.35
C THR A 49 -3.00 0.91 -8.12
N PHE A 50 -2.24 1.69 -7.35
CA PHE A 50 -2.56 3.07 -7.06
C PHE A 50 -1.53 3.96 -7.77
N ASN A 51 -2.01 4.81 -8.67
CA ASN A 51 -1.15 5.81 -9.27
C ASN A 51 -0.85 6.86 -8.21
N LEU A 52 0.43 7.14 -7.97
CA LEU A 52 0.81 8.07 -6.91
C LEU A 52 0.16 9.44 -7.07
N LYS A 53 -0.03 9.86 -8.31
CA LYS A 53 -0.68 11.16 -8.58
C LYS A 53 -2.16 11.16 -8.22
N ALA A 54 -2.76 10.00 -8.12
CA ALA A 54 -4.19 9.89 -7.83
C ALA A 54 -4.50 9.65 -6.37
N ILE A 55 -3.50 9.35 -5.56
CA ILE A 55 -3.72 9.11 -4.14
C ILE A 55 -4.05 10.43 -3.45
N ASP A 56 -5.21 10.46 -2.79
CA ASP A 56 -5.64 11.64 -2.06
C ASP A 56 -4.88 11.80 -0.77
N GLU A 57 -4.67 10.68 -0.07
CA GLU A 57 -4.03 10.74 1.22
C GLU A 57 -3.49 9.36 1.58
N ILE A 58 -2.32 9.33 2.20
CA ILE A 58 -1.82 8.10 2.82
C ILE A 58 -1.46 8.42 4.26
N SER A 59 -1.84 7.54 5.18
CA SER A 59 -1.59 7.76 6.60
C SER A 59 -1.37 6.44 7.32
N ALA A 60 -0.79 6.54 8.50
CA ALA A 60 -0.58 5.40 9.37
C ALA A 60 -1.49 5.53 10.57
N SER A 61 -1.96 4.40 11.09
CA SER A 61 -2.75 4.43 12.31
C SER A 61 -2.34 3.28 13.22
N HIS A 62 -2.69 3.45 14.49
CA HIS A 62 -2.49 2.43 15.50
C HIS A 62 -3.78 2.27 16.26
N VAL A 63 -4.38 1.09 16.19
CA VAL A 63 -5.60 0.81 16.94
C VAL A 63 -5.30 -0.34 17.90
N ILE A 64 -6.12 -0.48 18.92
CA ILE A 64 -5.95 -1.54 19.90
C ILE A 64 -6.42 -2.86 19.27
N GLY A 65 -5.62 -3.91 19.42
CA GLY A 65 -6.01 -5.23 18.96
C GLY A 65 -4.98 -5.86 18.05
N PRO A 66 -5.30 -7.06 17.53
CA PRO A 66 -4.33 -7.85 16.75
C PRO A 66 -3.98 -7.24 15.39
N ARG A 67 -4.80 -6.34 14.88
CA ARG A 67 -4.50 -5.67 13.62
C ARG A 67 -4.24 -4.20 13.86
N SER A 68 -3.36 -3.92 14.82
CA SER A 68 -3.22 -2.58 15.36
C SER A 68 -2.43 -1.62 14.47
N ASN A 69 -1.53 -2.15 13.63
CA ASN A 69 -0.67 -1.28 12.83
C ASN A 69 -1.17 -1.27 11.40
N GLN A 70 -1.76 -0.15 10.98
CA GLN A 70 -2.42 -0.07 9.68
C GLN A 70 -1.91 1.11 8.87
N ILE A 71 -1.90 0.90 7.55
CA ILE A 71 -1.68 1.97 6.59
C ILE A 71 -2.99 2.17 5.84
N HIS A 72 -3.40 3.43 5.73
CA HIS A 72 -4.62 3.81 5.02
C HIS A 72 -4.25 4.55 3.75
N VAL A 73 -4.82 4.11 2.62
CA VAL A 73 -4.65 4.79 1.34
C VAL A 73 -6.02 5.25 0.89
N LYS A 74 -6.17 6.56 0.70
CA LYS A 74 -7.45 7.12 0.23
C LYS A 74 -7.34 7.48 -1.23
N LEU A 75 -8.31 7.00 -1.99
CA LEU A 75 -8.37 7.25 -3.42
C LEU A 75 -9.82 7.43 -3.82
N LYS A 76 -10.17 8.62 -4.30
CA LYS A 76 -11.53 8.93 -4.76
C LYS A 76 -12.60 8.59 -3.73
N GLY A 77 -12.32 8.89 -2.49
CA GLY A 77 -13.29 8.66 -1.42
C GLY A 77 -13.26 7.27 -0.82
N GLU A 78 -12.54 6.35 -1.42
CA GLU A 78 -12.39 5.01 -0.87
C GLU A 78 -11.17 4.94 0.03
N ASP A 79 -11.31 4.18 1.13
CA ASP A 79 -10.24 3.99 2.08
C ASP A 79 -9.78 2.54 2.03
N PHE A 80 -8.57 2.33 1.54
CA PHE A 80 -7.96 1.00 1.48
C PHE A 80 -7.05 0.83 2.69
N ARG A 81 -7.22 -0.25 3.45
CA ARG A 81 -6.48 -0.47 4.67
C ARG A 81 -5.59 -1.69 4.56
N PHE A 82 -4.37 -1.56 5.07
CA PHE A 82 -3.40 -2.64 5.04
C PHE A 82 -2.78 -2.80 6.42
N VAL A 83 -2.77 -4.02 6.93
CA VAL A 83 -2.10 -4.33 8.19
C VAL A 83 -0.65 -4.66 7.90
N VAL A 84 0.25 -4.03 8.62
CA VAL A 84 1.70 -4.17 8.38
C VAL A 84 2.42 -4.35 9.69
N TRP A 85 3.72 -4.66 9.63
CA TRP A 85 4.54 -4.74 10.82
C TRP A 85 4.75 -3.35 11.39
N ALA A 86 4.71 -3.25 12.73
CA ALA A 86 4.91 -1.97 13.39
C ALA A 86 6.24 -1.32 13.02
N THR A 87 7.28 -2.13 12.87
CA THR A 87 8.60 -1.62 12.57
C THR A 87 8.72 -1.02 11.18
N GLN A 88 7.79 -1.34 10.28
CA GLN A 88 7.87 -0.88 8.89
C GLN A 88 6.81 0.16 8.55
N LYS A 89 5.83 0.34 9.41
CA LYS A 89 4.67 1.16 9.10
C LYS A 89 5.01 2.60 8.77
N ASN A 90 5.65 3.28 9.71
CA ASN A 90 5.92 4.72 9.52
C ASN A 90 6.94 4.97 8.43
N GLU A 91 7.95 4.13 8.36
CA GLU A 91 8.98 4.26 7.35
C GLU A 91 8.40 4.11 5.95
N PHE A 92 7.49 3.16 5.78
CA PHE A 92 6.87 2.93 4.48
C PHE A 92 5.98 4.11 4.09
N VAL A 93 5.15 4.59 5.03
CA VAL A 93 4.28 5.73 4.77
C VAL A 93 5.11 6.95 4.38
N ASP A 94 6.22 7.20 5.10
CA ASP A 94 7.08 8.32 4.76
C ASP A 94 7.68 8.18 3.37
N ALA A 95 8.08 6.97 3.00
CA ALA A 95 8.62 6.73 1.67
C ALA A 95 7.58 7.02 0.59
N VAL A 96 6.32 6.59 0.81
CA VAL A 96 5.26 6.86 -0.15
C VAL A 96 5.01 8.35 -0.27
N LYS A 97 4.97 9.05 0.86
CA LYS A 97 4.73 10.50 0.83
C LYS A 97 5.81 11.23 0.05
N ARG A 98 7.07 10.78 0.21
CA ARG A 98 8.16 11.40 -0.56
C ARG A 98 7.99 11.17 -2.05
N GLN A 99 7.58 9.97 -2.44
CA GLN A 99 7.37 9.69 -3.85
C GLN A 99 6.18 10.46 -4.41
N ILE A 100 5.11 10.61 -3.62
CA ILE A 100 3.98 11.43 -4.05
C ILE A 100 4.44 12.85 -4.32
N ALA A 101 5.25 13.40 -3.41
CA ALA A 101 5.75 14.76 -3.59
C ALA A 101 6.60 14.90 -4.85
N GLN A 102 7.37 13.87 -5.17
CA GLN A 102 8.23 13.91 -6.36
C GLN A 102 7.44 13.77 -7.65
N ASN A 103 6.21 13.28 -7.58
CA ASN A 103 5.38 13.10 -8.76
C ASN A 103 4.43 14.28 -9.04
N LYS A 104 4.50 15.31 -8.24
CA LYS A 104 3.65 16.49 -8.45
C LYS A 104 4.18 17.40 -9.52
#